data_2ec24c4dc61a3911ab58e8c13368f75e
#
_entry.id   2ec24c4dc61a3911ab58e8c13368f75e
#
_cell.length_a   1.000
_cell.length_b   1.000
_cell.length_c   1.000
_cell.angle_alpha   90.00
_cell.angle_beta   90.00
_cell.angle_gamma   90.00
#
_symmetry.space_group_name_H-M   'P 1'
#
loop_
_entity.id
_entity.type
_entity.pdbx_description
1 polymer ?
#
loop_
_entity_poly.entity_id
_entity_poly.type
_entity_poly.pdbx_seq_one_letter_code
_entity_poly.pdbx_strand_id
1 'polypeptide(L)' 'MNDLARLTPIDDAVAQEGVSRTTIYRLIRLGLLKKYRAPGVDRRTYIDVDVLREVRANPPLRVVE' A
#
# COMPACT_ATOMS: atom_id res chain seq x y z
N MET A 1 7.72 -18.77 -6.10
CA MET A 1 7.95 -17.94 -4.92
C MET A 1 6.65 -17.26 -4.52
N ASN A 2 6.31 -17.29 -3.25
CA ASN A 2 5.04 -16.75 -2.78
C ASN A 2 5.22 -15.31 -2.32
N ASP A 3 4.84 -14.37 -3.16
CA ASP A 3 4.98 -12.95 -2.82
C ASP A 3 3.97 -12.49 -1.78
N LEU A 4 2.92 -13.28 -1.56
CA LEU A 4 1.89 -12.93 -0.58
C LEU A 4 2.47 -12.80 0.83
N ALA A 5 3.51 -13.56 1.14
CA ALA A 5 4.14 -13.50 2.46
C ALA A 5 4.78 -12.14 2.75
N ARG A 6 5.06 -11.36 1.71
CA ARG A 6 5.68 -10.04 1.84
C ARG A 6 4.65 -8.92 1.86
N LEU A 7 3.38 -9.26 1.66
CA LEU A 7 2.31 -8.29 1.57
C LEU A 7 1.52 -8.25 2.87
N THR A 8 0.92 -7.12 3.13
CA THR A 8 0.16 -6.88 4.36
C THR A 8 -1.25 -6.45 3.99
N PRO A 9 -2.28 -7.03 4.62
CA PRO A 9 -3.65 -6.55 4.43
C PRO A 9 -3.73 -5.07 4.78
N ILE A 10 -4.53 -4.33 4.05
CA ILE A 10 -4.65 -2.87 4.27
C ILE A 10 -5.01 -2.55 5.72
N ASP A 11 -5.93 -3.30 6.32
CA ASP A 11 -6.34 -3.04 7.70
C ASP A 11 -5.17 -3.16 8.68
N ASP A 12 -4.32 -4.17 8.46
CA ASP A 12 -3.14 -4.35 9.30
C ASP A 12 -2.11 -3.26 9.03
N ALA A 13 -1.96 -2.84 7.77
CA ALA A 13 -1.05 -1.76 7.43
C ALA A 13 -1.48 -0.44 8.07
N VAL A 14 -2.77 -0.16 8.11
CA VAL A 14 -3.31 1.03 8.78
C VAL A 14 -2.88 1.03 10.24
N ALA A 15 -3.07 -0.08 10.93
CA ALA A 15 -2.72 -0.18 12.34
C ALA A 15 -1.21 -0.14 12.55
N GLN A 16 -0.47 -0.83 11.71
CA GLN A 16 0.97 -0.98 11.85
C GLN A 16 1.73 0.31 11.54
N GLU A 17 1.31 1.01 10.49
CA GLU A 17 2.03 2.19 10.00
C GLU A 17 1.41 3.50 10.47
N GLY A 18 0.26 3.47 11.12
CA GLY A 18 -0.41 4.69 11.56
C GLY A 18 -0.88 5.58 10.42
N VAL A 19 -1.27 4.97 9.30
CA VAL A 19 -1.71 5.67 8.10
C VAL A 19 -3.18 5.37 7.87
N SER A 20 -3.97 6.38 7.50
CA SER A 20 -5.39 6.17 7.26
C SER A 20 -5.61 5.34 5.99
N ARG A 21 -6.72 4.61 5.97
CA ARG A 21 -7.12 3.85 4.80
C ARG A 21 -7.30 4.77 3.59
N THR A 22 -7.85 5.95 3.80
CA THR A 22 -8.03 6.93 2.74
C THR A 22 -6.70 7.30 2.08
N THR A 23 -5.67 7.50 2.89
CA THR A 23 -4.34 7.82 2.37
C THR A 23 -3.79 6.67 1.53
N ILE A 24 -3.94 5.43 2.01
CA ILE A 24 -3.47 4.26 1.27
C ILE A 24 -4.15 4.18 -0.09
N TYR A 25 -5.48 4.33 -0.13
CA TYR A 25 -6.19 4.25 -1.41
C TYR A 25 -5.87 5.43 -2.33
N ARG A 26 -5.56 6.59 -1.75
CA ARG A 26 -5.10 7.73 -2.56
C ARG A 26 -3.78 7.41 -3.25
N LEU A 27 -2.84 6.81 -2.53
CA LEU A 27 -1.55 6.43 -3.10
C LEU A 27 -1.72 5.39 -4.20
N ILE A 28 -2.64 4.46 -4.01
CA ILE A 28 -2.96 3.46 -5.03
C ILE A 28 -3.51 4.14 -6.28
N ARG A 29 -4.42 5.09 -6.11
CA ARG A 29 -5.02 5.81 -7.23
C ARG A 29 -3.98 6.62 -8.00
N LEU A 30 -3.00 7.16 -7.29
CA LEU A 30 -1.94 7.94 -7.92
C LEU A 30 -0.88 7.07 -8.60
N GLY A 31 -0.98 5.75 -8.47
CA GLY A 31 -0.02 4.84 -9.07
C GLY A 31 1.28 4.70 -8.30
N LEU A 32 1.34 5.22 -7.08
CA LEU A 32 2.53 5.16 -6.24
C LEU A 32 2.59 3.89 -5.41
N LEU A 33 1.46 3.22 -5.25
CA LEU A 33 1.35 2.01 -4.46
C LEU A 33 0.44 1.05 -5.20
N LYS A 34 0.82 -0.21 -5.26
CA LYS A 34 0.02 -1.22 -5.94
C LYS A 34 -0.82 -1.98 -4.92
N LYS A 35 -2.01 -2.38 -5.33
CA LYS A 35 -2.85 -3.24 -4.53
C LYS A 35 -2.81 -4.65 -5.09
N TYR A 36 -2.89 -5.63 -4.22
CA TYR A 36 -2.83 -7.04 -4.57
C TYR A 36 -4.01 -7.76 -3.96
N ARG A 37 -4.42 -8.83 -4.60
CA ARG A 37 -5.45 -9.72 -4.09
C ARG A 37 -4.94 -11.15 -4.18
N ALA A 38 -5.47 -12.00 -3.31
CA ALA A 38 -5.13 -13.42 -3.28
C ALA A 38 -6.38 -14.23 -3.59
N PRO A 39 -6.78 -14.34 -4.87
CA PRO A 39 -7.99 -15.10 -5.22
C PRO A 39 -7.89 -16.54 -4.72
N GLY A 40 -8.99 -17.03 -4.16
CA GLY A 40 -9.01 -18.38 -3.61
C GLY A 40 -8.47 -18.51 -2.20
N VAL A 41 -7.88 -17.44 -1.66
CA VAL A 41 -7.37 -17.42 -0.29
C VAL A 41 -8.30 -16.60 0.59
N ASP A 42 -8.49 -15.33 0.25
CA ASP A 42 -9.42 -14.46 0.95
C ASP A 42 -9.81 -13.30 0.03
N ARG A 43 -10.61 -12.38 0.56
CA ARG A 43 -11.08 -11.23 -0.21
C ARG A 43 -10.37 -9.95 0.16
N ARG A 44 -9.32 -10.04 0.95
CA ARG A 44 -8.61 -8.86 1.41
C ARG A 44 -7.78 -8.25 0.30
N THR A 45 -7.57 -6.95 0.42
CA THR A 45 -6.64 -6.23 -0.42
C THR A 45 -5.33 -6.09 0.35
N TYR A 46 -4.24 -6.41 -0.31
CA TYR A 46 -2.90 -6.39 0.29
C TYR A 46 -2.06 -5.30 -0.35
N ILE A 47 -1.12 -4.78 0.39
CA ILE A 47 -0.14 -3.82 -0.12
C ILE A 47 1.25 -4.22 0.37
N ASP A 48 2.27 -3.66 -0.30
CA ASP A 48 3.66 -3.82 0.12
C ASP A 48 4.00 -2.67 1.07
N VAL A 49 4.17 -2.99 2.35
CA VAL A 49 4.45 -1.98 3.37
C VAL A 49 5.80 -1.31 3.14
N ASP A 50 6.76 -2.02 2.58
CA ASP A 50 8.07 -1.42 2.30
C ASP A 50 7.93 -0.31 1.27
N VAL A 51 7.11 -0.52 0.23
CA VAL A 51 6.84 0.52 -0.76
C VAL A 51 6.10 1.69 -0.10
N LEU A 52 5.14 1.39 0.75
CA LEU A 52 4.41 2.43 1.48
C LEU A 52 5.36 3.29 2.30
N ARG A 53 6.27 2.68 3.03
CA ARG A 53 7.25 3.41 3.84
C ARG A 53 8.16 4.27 2.97
N GLU A 54 8.58 3.73 1.84
CA GLU A 54 9.45 4.47 0.92
C GLU A 54 8.73 5.69 0.34
N VAL A 55 7.49 5.54 -0.08
CA VAL A 55 6.72 6.65 -0.62
C VAL A 55 6.50 7.75 0.42
N ARG A 56 6.29 7.37 1.68
CA ARG A 56 6.09 8.33 2.75
C ARG A 56 7.38 9.03 3.13
N ALA A 57 8.50 8.32 3.10
CA ALA A 57 9.80 8.91 3.45
C ALA A 57 10.32 9.78 2.31
N ASN A 58 10.03 9.42 1.08
CA ASN A 58 10.52 10.12 -0.12
C ASN A 58 9.34 10.38 -1.05
N PRO A 59 8.41 11.26 -0.68
CA PRO A 59 7.26 11.53 -1.53
C PRO A 59 7.72 12.13 -2.85
N PRO A 60 7.13 11.70 -3.96
CA PRO A 60 7.47 12.28 -5.25
C PRO A 60 7.10 13.76 -5.29
N LEU A 61 7.99 14.57 -5.81
CA LEU A 61 7.77 16.00 -5.93
C LEU A 61 7.02 16.27 -7.23
N ARG A 62 6.12 17.22 -7.18
CA ARG A 62 5.41 17.69 -8.36
C ARG A 62 5.89 19.08 -8.74
N VAL A 63 5.98 19.30 -10.04
CA VAL A 63 6.22 20.65 -10.54
C VAL A 63 4.92 21.42 -10.41
N VAL A 64 4.98 22.55 -9.74
CA VAL A 64 3.81 23.42 -9.58
C VAL A 64 4.08 24.67 -10.42
N GLU A 65 3.17 24.92 -11.35
CA GLU A 65 3.28 26.07 -12.24
C GLU A 65 2.24 27.12 -11.92
#